data_4f3493d51e61a0f830f5134aa150c4c5
#
_entry.id   4f3493d51e61a0f830f5134aa150c4c5
#
_cell.length_a   1.000
_cell.length_b   1.000
_cell.length_c   1.000
_cell.angle_alpha   90.00
_cell.angle_beta   90.00
_cell.angle_gamma   90.00
#
_symmetry.space_group_name_H-M   'P 1'
#
loop_
_entity.id
_entity.type
_entity.pdbx_description
1 polymer ?
#
loop_
_entity_poly.entity_id
_entity_poly.type
_entity_poly.pdbx_seq_one_letter_code
_entity_poly.pdbx_strand_id
1 'polypeptide(L)'
;LRKGNHAARLAGLLSARGLSYSWTWISAKLGYDRYDEGMALFSLKAIADTDQFQISRSSDYHYWKTRRVLGIRTKEDPDTWFYTVHMGWWEDEEDPFAGQWETLNWKLREQGRLSGTGRVWLLGDFNSPSAVAGEGYSLIRQSGWLDSYRLAQKKDDGATVDHVIDGWRERMAEGESCRLDYIFS
;
A
#
# COMPACT_ATOMS: atom_id res chain seq x y z
N LEU A 1 -10.44 -15.22 10.96
CA LEU A 1 -10.47 -15.03 9.50
C LEU A 1 -11.56 -15.89 8.89
N ARG A 2 -12.42 -15.32 8.04
CA ARG A 2 -13.47 -16.07 7.36
C ARG A 2 -12.87 -17.07 6.38
N LYS A 3 -13.54 -18.22 6.18
CA LYS A 3 -13.23 -19.13 5.07
C LYS A 3 -13.28 -18.33 3.76
N GLY A 4 -12.16 -18.25 3.03
CA GLY A 4 -12.08 -17.47 1.79
C GLY A 4 -11.25 -16.18 1.88
N ASN A 5 -10.76 -15.79 3.06
CA ASN A 5 -9.80 -14.70 3.16
C ASN A 5 -8.56 -15.00 2.27
N HIS A 6 -8.24 -14.06 1.36
CA HIS A 6 -7.20 -14.27 0.35
C HIS A 6 -5.81 -14.47 0.97
N ALA A 7 -5.48 -13.68 1.99
CA ALA A 7 -4.20 -13.80 2.68
C ALA A 7 -4.07 -15.17 3.38
N ALA A 8 -5.13 -15.64 4.05
CA ALA A 8 -5.11 -16.96 4.67
C ALA A 8 -4.97 -18.10 3.65
N ARG A 9 -5.61 -17.98 2.47
CA ARG A 9 -5.46 -18.94 1.38
C ARG A 9 -4.03 -18.92 0.82
N LEU A 10 -3.46 -17.73 0.61
CA LEU A 10 -2.08 -17.58 0.16
C LEU A 10 -1.11 -18.21 1.16
N ALA A 11 -1.27 -17.94 2.46
CA ALA A 11 -0.46 -18.57 3.51
C ALA A 11 -0.52 -20.10 3.46
N GLY A 12 -1.72 -20.68 3.27
CA GLY A 12 -1.90 -22.12 3.12
C GLY A 12 -1.22 -22.68 1.87
N LEU A 13 -1.32 -21.99 0.74
CA LEU A 13 -0.66 -22.41 -0.52
C LEU A 13 0.87 -22.34 -0.44
N LEU A 14 1.40 -21.31 0.21
CA LEU A 14 2.84 -21.18 0.46
C LEU A 14 3.34 -22.29 1.38
N SER A 15 2.64 -22.54 2.47
CA SER A 15 2.96 -23.62 3.41
C SER A 15 2.93 -24.99 2.74
N ALA A 16 1.95 -25.26 1.88
CA ALA A 16 1.85 -26.51 1.12
C ALA A 16 3.05 -26.71 0.14
N ARG A 17 3.77 -25.63 -0.20
CA ARG A 17 4.99 -25.66 -1.00
C ARG A 17 6.28 -25.65 -0.16
N GLY A 18 6.17 -25.84 1.14
CA GLY A 18 7.31 -25.83 2.07
C GLY A 18 7.85 -24.42 2.38
N LEU A 19 7.11 -23.37 2.01
CA LEU A 19 7.46 -21.98 2.28
C LEU A 19 6.73 -21.49 3.52
N SER A 20 7.47 -21.26 4.60
CA SER A 20 6.91 -20.74 5.86
C SER A 20 7.06 -19.23 5.92
N TYR A 21 5.94 -18.52 5.92
CA TYR A 21 5.90 -17.07 6.07
C TYR A 21 5.25 -16.69 7.42
N SER A 22 5.85 -15.73 8.09
CA SER A 22 5.14 -14.92 9.08
C SER A 22 4.24 -13.93 8.36
N TRP A 23 3.01 -13.75 8.81
CA TRP A 23 2.10 -12.81 8.13
C TRP A 23 1.09 -12.20 9.09
N THR A 24 0.55 -11.07 8.70
CA THR A 24 -0.50 -10.34 9.42
C THR A 24 -1.49 -9.75 8.43
N TRP A 25 -2.67 -9.40 8.93
CA TRP A 25 -3.80 -8.90 8.15
C TRP A 25 -4.55 -7.84 8.93
N ILE A 26 -5.03 -6.82 8.22
CA ILE A 26 -6.05 -5.90 8.73
C ILE A 26 -7.25 -5.83 7.77
N SER A 27 -8.44 -5.67 8.34
CA SER A 27 -9.63 -5.26 7.61
C SER A 27 -9.64 -3.74 7.48
N ALA A 28 -9.96 -3.23 6.30
CA ALA A 28 -10.08 -1.80 6.05
C ALA A 28 -11.53 -1.38 5.90
N LYS A 29 -12.30 -2.07 5.08
CA LYS A 29 -13.67 -1.70 4.72
C LYS A 29 -14.47 -2.88 4.19
N LEU A 30 -15.77 -2.68 4.02
CA LEU A 30 -16.63 -3.56 3.24
C LEU A 30 -16.52 -3.14 1.76
N GLY A 31 -15.86 -3.98 0.95
CA GLY A 31 -15.75 -3.76 -0.49
C GLY A 31 -16.97 -4.32 -1.22
N TYR A 32 -17.54 -3.52 -2.14
CA TYR A 32 -18.69 -3.86 -2.98
C TYR A 32 -19.90 -4.39 -2.17
N ASP A 33 -20.11 -3.89 -0.95
CA ASP A 33 -21.13 -4.36 0.02
C ASP A 33 -21.12 -5.87 0.28
N ARG A 34 -20.01 -6.52 -0.02
CA ARG A 34 -19.93 -8.00 -0.04
C ARG A 34 -18.70 -8.58 0.61
N TYR A 35 -17.53 -7.95 0.43
CA TYR A 35 -16.24 -8.50 0.82
C TYR A 35 -15.61 -7.71 1.95
N ASP A 36 -15.02 -8.41 2.90
CA ASP A 36 -14.10 -7.81 3.85
C ASP A 36 -12.79 -7.49 3.14
N GLU A 37 -12.68 -6.27 2.65
CA GLU A 37 -11.48 -5.75 1.96
C GLU A 37 -10.45 -5.27 2.96
N GLY A 38 -9.22 -5.65 2.75
CA GLY A 38 -8.13 -5.27 3.63
C GLY A 38 -6.77 -5.57 3.05
N MET A 39 -5.75 -5.50 3.89
CA MET A 39 -4.35 -5.65 3.47
C MET A 39 -3.64 -6.70 4.29
N ALA A 40 -2.62 -7.32 3.69
CA ALA A 40 -1.76 -8.29 4.36
C ALA A 40 -0.30 -8.01 4.05
N LEU A 41 0.56 -8.30 5.00
CA LEU A 41 2.01 -8.36 4.81
C LEU A 41 2.52 -9.76 5.16
N PHE A 42 3.37 -10.27 4.29
CA PHE A 42 4.05 -11.55 4.44
C PHE A 42 5.55 -11.32 4.52
N SER A 43 6.22 -12.04 5.41
CA SER A 43 7.66 -12.00 5.59
C SER A 43 8.23 -13.40 5.77
N LEU A 44 9.35 -13.68 5.10
CA LEU A 44 10.16 -14.88 5.38
C LEU A 44 10.82 -14.81 6.75
N LYS A 45 10.94 -13.61 7.31
CA LYS A 45 11.49 -13.36 8.63
C LYS A 45 10.39 -13.26 9.67
N ALA A 46 10.71 -13.60 10.90
CA ALA A 46 9.75 -13.50 12.00
C ALA A 46 9.34 -12.04 12.23
N ILE A 47 8.04 -11.77 12.21
CA ILE A 47 7.49 -10.47 12.55
C ILE A 47 7.71 -10.22 14.05
N ALA A 48 8.36 -9.10 14.39
CA ALA A 48 8.55 -8.67 15.76
C ALA A 48 7.37 -7.84 16.25
N ASP A 49 6.95 -6.87 15.43
CA ASP A 49 5.86 -5.96 15.76
C ASP A 49 4.99 -5.68 14.54
N THR A 50 3.78 -5.25 14.81
CA THR A 50 2.83 -4.75 13.82
C THR A 50 2.36 -3.35 14.21
N ASP A 51 2.05 -2.54 13.21
CA ASP A 51 1.47 -1.21 13.36
C ASP A 51 0.29 -1.06 12.41
N GLN A 52 -0.72 -0.30 12.79
CA GLN A 52 -1.86 -0.03 11.95
C GLN A 52 -2.52 1.30 12.31
N PHE A 53 -2.85 2.06 11.30
CA PHE A 53 -3.57 3.32 11.48
C PHE A 53 -4.42 3.65 10.25
N GLN A 54 -5.32 4.59 10.46
CA GLN A 54 -6.18 5.11 9.40
C GLN A 54 -5.55 6.34 8.76
N ILE A 55 -5.75 6.48 7.45
CA ILE A 55 -5.30 7.64 6.68
C ILE A 55 -6.46 8.38 6.00
N SER A 56 -7.62 7.74 5.83
CA SER A 56 -8.84 8.39 5.34
C SER A 56 -9.53 9.22 6.43
N ARG A 57 -10.33 10.20 6.01
CA ARG A 57 -11.15 11.02 6.92
C ARG A 57 -12.20 10.18 7.65
N SER A 58 -12.89 9.29 6.92
CA SER A 58 -13.86 8.37 7.50
C SER A 58 -13.21 7.11 8.04
N SER A 59 -13.68 6.65 9.20
CA SER A 59 -13.35 5.34 9.79
C SER A 59 -14.46 4.32 9.64
N ASP A 60 -15.56 4.69 8.99
CA ASP A 60 -16.70 3.81 8.80
C ASP A 60 -16.32 2.62 7.92
N TYR A 61 -16.50 1.41 8.46
CA TYR A 61 -16.23 0.16 7.76
C TYR A 61 -17.10 -0.03 6.50
N HIS A 62 -18.30 0.54 6.50
CA HIS A 62 -19.23 0.48 5.36
C HIS A 62 -18.96 1.55 4.30
N TYR A 63 -18.06 2.48 4.58
CA TYR A 63 -17.71 3.52 3.62
C TYR A 63 -16.57 3.06 2.70
N TRP A 64 -16.85 2.93 1.43
CA TRP A 64 -15.94 2.33 0.44
C TRP A 64 -14.61 3.09 0.24
N LYS A 65 -14.54 4.38 0.62
CA LYS A 65 -13.31 5.20 0.57
C LYS A 65 -12.45 5.07 1.83
N THR A 66 -12.87 4.30 2.83
CA THR A 66 -12.05 4.09 4.04
C THR A 66 -10.71 3.46 3.67
N ARG A 67 -9.62 4.07 4.14
CA ARG A 67 -8.23 3.66 3.89
C ARG A 67 -7.48 3.50 5.20
N ARG A 68 -6.77 2.40 5.29
CA ARG A 68 -5.91 2.07 6.44
C ARG A 68 -4.52 1.72 5.95
N VAL A 69 -3.57 1.67 6.87
CA VAL A 69 -2.18 1.30 6.65
C VAL A 69 -1.85 0.16 7.60
N LEU A 70 -1.11 -0.82 7.12
CA LEU A 70 -0.57 -1.92 7.90
C LEU A 70 0.95 -1.90 7.79
N GLY A 71 1.63 -1.92 8.93
CA GLY A 71 3.07 -1.99 9.03
C GLY A 71 3.55 -3.21 9.78
N ILE A 72 4.74 -3.68 9.43
CA ILE A 72 5.51 -4.68 10.17
C ILE A 72 6.95 -4.26 10.32
N ARG A 73 7.60 -4.75 11.36
CA ARG A 73 9.05 -4.86 11.44
C ARG A 73 9.43 -6.30 11.82
N THR A 74 10.61 -6.73 11.41
CA THR A 74 11.08 -8.09 11.66
C THR A 74 12.06 -8.13 12.84
N LYS A 75 12.24 -9.33 13.40
CA LYS A 75 13.21 -9.53 14.49
C LYS A 75 14.65 -9.31 14.06
N GLU A 76 14.95 -9.62 12.79
CA GLU A 76 16.29 -9.52 12.22
C GLU A 76 16.66 -8.08 11.79
N ASP A 77 15.64 -7.23 11.51
CA ASP A 77 15.84 -5.82 11.17
C ASP A 77 14.88 -4.94 11.97
N PRO A 78 15.20 -4.69 13.25
CA PRO A 78 14.31 -3.97 14.17
C PRO A 78 14.21 -2.46 13.87
N ASP A 79 15.11 -1.93 13.05
CA ASP A 79 15.15 -0.50 12.70
C ASP A 79 14.41 -0.19 11.40
N THR A 80 13.90 -1.21 10.70
CA THR A 80 13.20 -1.04 9.42
C THR A 80 11.73 -1.38 9.56
N TRP A 81 10.87 -0.45 9.15
CA TRP A 81 9.43 -0.65 9.01
C TRP A 81 9.02 -0.79 7.55
N PHE A 82 8.18 -1.76 7.28
CA PHE A 82 7.56 -1.99 5.99
C PHE A 82 6.06 -1.77 6.13
N TYR A 83 5.53 -0.78 5.42
CA TYR A 83 4.12 -0.45 5.43
C TYR A 83 3.48 -0.75 4.09
N THR A 84 2.32 -1.40 4.10
CA THR A 84 1.49 -1.53 2.90
C THR A 84 0.35 -0.52 2.95
N VAL A 85 0.06 0.07 1.79
CA VAL A 85 -0.96 1.09 1.58
C VAL A 85 -1.87 0.73 0.42
N HIS A 86 -3.09 1.23 0.45
CA HIS A 86 -3.97 1.37 -0.68
C HIS A 86 -4.56 2.78 -0.61
N MET A 87 -3.97 3.70 -1.34
CA MET A 87 -4.34 5.12 -1.31
C MET A 87 -5.65 5.38 -2.06
N GLY A 88 -6.30 6.50 -1.78
CA GLY A 88 -7.41 7.02 -2.58
C GLY A 88 -6.93 7.67 -3.88
N TRP A 89 -7.87 8.20 -4.66
CA TRP A 89 -7.59 8.87 -5.92
C TRP A 89 -7.19 10.34 -5.71
N TRP A 90 -6.45 10.87 -6.68
CA TRP A 90 -5.93 12.23 -6.62
C TRP A 90 -7.03 13.29 -6.50
N GLU A 91 -8.05 13.18 -7.35
CA GLU A 91 -9.14 14.18 -7.48
C GLU A 91 -10.39 13.82 -6.67
N ASP A 92 -10.27 12.98 -5.64
CA ASP A 92 -11.42 12.67 -4.79
C ASP A 92 -11.80 13.90 -3.94
N GLU A 93 -13.01 14.42 -4.11
CA GLU A 93 -13.48 15.62 -3.42
C GLU A 93 -13.69 15.41 -1.92
N GLU A 94 -14.08 14.22 -1.50
CA GLU A 94 -14.40 13.90 -0.10
C GLU A 94 -13.15 13.53 0.69
N ASP A 95 -12.24 12.78 0.08
CA ASP A 95 -11.05 12.27 0.75
C ASP A 95 -9.85 12.20 -0.21
N PRO A 96 -9.34 13.38 -0.65
CA PRO A 96 -8.30 13.45 -1.67
C PRO A 96 -6.99 12.80 -1.22
N PHE A 97 -6.26 12.24 -2.18
CA PHE A 97 -4.95 11.63 -2.00
C PHE A 97 -4.01 12.49 -1.14
N ALA A 98 -3.97 13.81 -1.41
CA ALA A 98 -3.06 14.72 -0.71
C ALA A 98 -3.30 14.72 0.82
N GLY A 99 -4.57 14.71 1.26
CA GLY A 99 -4.92 14.64 2.67
C GLY A 99 -4.54 13.29 3.32
N GLN A 100 -4.74 12.20 2.60
CA GLN A 100 -4.31 10.87 3.05
C GLN A 100 -2.79 10.78 3.15
N TRP A 101 -2.06 11.34 2.16
CA TRP A 101 -0.61 11.40 2.16
C TRP A 101 -0.05 12.23 3.32
N GLU A 102 -0.66 13.37 3.60
CA GLU A 102 -0.31 14.21 4.76
C GLU A 102 -0.52 13.45 6.06
N THR A 103 -1.67 12.79 6.23
CA THR A 103 -1.99 11.97 7.41
C THR A 103 -0.99 10.83 7.60
N LEU A 104 -0.64 10.12 6.52
CA LEU A 104 0.37 9.06 6.55
C LEU A 104 1.72 9.60 7.07
N ASN A 105 2.23 10.66 6.46
CA ASN A 105 3.51 11.24 6.84
C ASN A 105 3.50 11.79 8.28
N TRP A 106 2.39 12.43 8.68
CA TRP A 106 2.23 12.90 10.06
C TRP A 106 2.31 11.76 11.06
N LYS A 107 1.57 10.66 10.80
CA LYS A 107 1.59 9.46 11.66
C LYS A 107 2.98 8.85 11.77
N LEU A 108 3.68 8.70 10.66
CA LEU A 108 5.04 8.17 10.66
C LEU A 108 6.02 9.07 11.44
N ARG A 109 5.85 10.41 11.37
CA ARG A 109 6.66 11.35 12.16
C ARG A 109 6.31 11.30 13.64
N GLU A 110 5.02 11.32 13.99
CA GLU A 110 4.52 11.21 15.36
C GLU A 110 5.10 9.98 16.06
N GLN A 111 5.19 8.86 15.36
CA GLN A 111 5.75 7.60 15.86
C GLN A 111 7.30 7.56 15.80
N GLY A 112 7.96 8.62 15.37
CA GLY A 112 9.42 8.67 15.25
C GLY A 112 9.99 7.80 14.12
N ARG A 113 9.15 7.34 13.17
CA ARG A 113 9.58 6.45 12.08
C ARG A 113 10.43 7.17 11.03
N LEU A 114 10.17 8.47 10.81
CA LEU A 114 10.90 9.31 9.85
C LEU A 114 11.98 10.16 10.52
N SER A 115 12.35 9.86 11.76
CA SER A 115 13.41 10.55 12.49
C SER A 115 14.53 9.58 12.87
N GLY A 116 15.77 10.05 12.83
CA GLY A 116 16.93 9.27 13.23
C GLY A 116 17.43 8.30 12.15
N THR A 117 17.88 7.12 12.58
CA THR A 117 18.46 6.08 11.71
C THR A 117 17.44 5.05 11.21
N GLY A 118 16.19 5.15 11.63
CA GLY A 118 15.13 4.25 11.21
C GLY A 118 14.85 4.34 9.71
N ARG A 119 14.54 3.21 9.11
CA ARG A 119 14.19 3.09 7.69
C ARG A 119 12.72 2.76 7.54
N VAL A 120 12.07 3.40 6.58
CA VAL A 120 10.67 3.13 6.24
C VAL A 120 10.56 2.78 4.76
N TRP A 121 9.84 1.69 4.50
CA TRP A 121 9.44 1.29 3.15
C TRP A 121 7.93 1.37 3.06
N LEU A 122 7.44 2.01 2.01
CA LEU A 122 6.02 2.06 1.66
C LEU A 122 5.79 1.21 0.41
N LEU A 123 4.85 0.27 0.47
CA LEU A 123 4.55 -0.67 -0.60
C LEU A 123 3.04 -0.67 -0.89
N GLY A 124 2.66 -0.88 -2.12
CA GLY A 124 1.26 -1.12 -2.49
C GLY A 124 0.73 -0.21 -3.58
N ASP A 125 -0.61 -0.14 -3.63
CA ASP A 125 -1.35 0.64 -4.61
C ASP A 125 -1.49 2.09 -4.15
N PHE A 126 -0.89 2.99 -4.91
CA PHE A 126 -0.96 4.43 -4.65
C PHE A 126 -1.99 5.14 -5.54
N ASN A 127 -2.71 4.42 -6.38
CA ASN A 127 -3.73 5.01 -7.27
C ASN A 127 -3.29 6.29 -7.99
N SER A 128 -1.99 6.40 -8.31
CA SER A 128 -1.42 7.59 -8.94
C SER A 128 -0.38 7.19 -9.99
N PRO A 129 -0.68 7.36 -11.29
CA PRO A 129 0.22 6.96 -12.35
C PRO A 129 1.53 7.74 -12.34
N SER A 130 2.65 7.05 -12.52
CA SER A 130 3.98 7.68 -12.55
C SER A 130 4.19 8.62 -13.75
N ALA A 131 3.40 8.46 -14.81
CA ALA A 131 3.47 9.26 -16.01
C ALA A 131 2.69 10.59 -15.91
N VAL A 132 1.78 10.73 -14.94
CA VAL A 132 0.96 11.93 -14.78
C VAL A 132 1.67 12.92 -13.87
N ALA A 133 2.01 14.08 -14.41
CA ALA A 133 2.66 15.14 -13.65
C ALA A 133 1.66 15.87 -12.74
N GLY A 134 2.12 16.29 -11.55
CA GLY A 134 1.33 17.12 -10.62
C GLY A 134 0.38 16.35 -9.72
N GLU A 135 0.28 15.02 -9.88
CA GLU A 135 -0.55 14.17 -9.03
C GLU A 135 0.23 13.48 -7.91
N GLY A 136 -0.37 12.48 -7.26
CA GLY A 136 0.14 11.82 -6.08
C GLY A 136 1.55 11.27 -6.20
N TYR A 137 1.93 10.66 -7.34
CA TYR A 137 3.31 10.24 -7.56
C TYR A 137 4.29 11.42 -7.49
N SER A 138 3.94 12.55 -8.12
CA SER A 138 4.75 13.77 -8.07
C SER A 138 4.87 14.30 -6.64
N LEU A 139 3.77 14.31 -5.89
CA LEU A 139 3.74 14.74 -4.48
C LEU A 139 4.64 13.86 -3.60
N ILE A 140 4.56 12.54 -3.76
CA ILE A 140 5.42 11.59 -3.03
C ILE A 140 6.90 11.88 -3.30
N ARG A 141 7.27 12.03 -4.58
CA ARG A 141 8.65 12.31 -4.98
C ARG A 141 9.15 13.67 -4.46
N GLN A 142 8.33 14.70 -4.49
CA GLN A 142 8.63 16.03 -3.94
C GLN A 142 8.77 16.00 -2.41
N SER A 143 8.11 15.06 -1.75
CA SER A 143 8.24 14.84 -0.30
C SER A 143 9.54 14.13 0.11
N GLY A 144 10.41 13.81 -0.85
CA GLY A 144 11.73 13.20 -0.61
C GLY A 144 11.78 11.69 -0.70
N TRP A 145 10.67 11.00 -0.94
CA TRP A 145 10.65 9.54 -1.08
C TRP A 145 11.29 9.09 -2.40
N LEU A 146 12.05 8.01 -2.32
CA LEU A 146 12.76 7.40 -3.45
C LEU A 146 11.94 6.25 -4.02
N ASP A 147 11.71 6.24 -5.32
CA ASP A 147 11.03 5.16 -6.04
C ASP A 147 12.05 4.06 -6.39
N SER A 148 11.90 2.89 -5.79
CA SER A 148 12.81 1.76 -5.95
C SER A 148 12.90 1.27 -7.41
N TYR A 149 11.81 1.32 -8.17
CA TYR A 149 11.82 0.99 -9.60
C TYR A 149 12.76 1.93 -10.36
N ARG A 150 12.75 3.23 -10.06
CA ARG A 150 13.64 4.19 -10.74
C ARG A 150 15.11 3.96 -10.40
N LEU A 151 15.40 3.49 -9.20
CA LEU A 151 16.76 3.21 -8.71
C LEU A 151 17.29 1.87 -9.22
N ALA A 152 16.43 0.94 -9.61
CA ALA A 152 16.82 -0.39 -10.08
C ALA A 152 17.68 -0.30 -11.34
N GLN A 153 18.78 -1.04 -11.37
CA GLN A 153 19.67 -1.14 -12.54
C GLN A 153 19.05 -1.98 -13.66
N LYS A 154 18.33 -3.03 -13.30
CA LYS A 154 17.60 -3.90 -14.23
C LYS A 154 16.10 -3.78 -13.91
N LYS A 155 15.33 -3.51 -14.92
CA LYS A 155 13.89 -3.30 -14.83
C LYS A 155 13.20 -3.63 -16.15
N ASP A 156 11.94 -3.99 -16.05
CA ASP A 156 11.01 -4.14 -17.17
C ASP A 156 10.36 -2.77 -17.53
N ASP A 157 9.18 -2.77 -18.12
CA ASP A 157 8.39 -1.57 -18.41
C ASP A 157 7.76 -0.91 -17.17
N GLY A 158 7.71 -1.66 -16.07
CA GLY A 158 7.20 -1.22 -14.77
C GLY A 158 5.68 -1.15 -14.67
N ALA A 159 4.94 -1.63 -15.65
CA ALA A 159 3.49 -1.66 -15.59
C ALA A 159 3.01 -2.62 -14.49
N THR A 160 2.04 -2.16 -13.68
CA THR A 160 1.37 -2.99 -12.67
C THR A 160 -0.10 -3.21 -13.01
N VAL A 161 -0.61 -2.43 -13.97
CA VAL A 161 -1.94 -2.56 -14.57
C VAL A 161 -1.78 -2.54 -16.09
N ASP A 162 -2.27 -3.57 -16.77
CA ASP A 162 -2.15 -3.79 -18.21
C ASP A 162 -3.49 -3.77 -18.96
N HIS A 163 -4.58 -3.45 -18.25
CA HIS A 163 -5.92 -3.33 -18.80
C HIS A 163 -6.73 -2.30 -18.03
N VAL A 164 -7.82 -1.84 -18.63
CA VAL A 164 -8.71 -0.86 -18.01
C VAL A 164 -9.41 -1.52 -16.81
N ILE A 165 -9.25 -0.94 -15.64
CA ILE A 165 -9.90 -1.37 -14.39
C ILE A 165 -11.02 -0.41 -14.00
N ASP A 166 -11.91 -0.86 -13.10
CA ASP A 166 -12.98 -0.01 -12.56
C ASP A 166 -12.41 1.23 -11.86
N GLY A 167 -12.98 2.39 -12.15
CA GLY A 167 -12.51 3.68 -11.65
C GLY A 167 -11.44 4.34 -12.54
N TRP A 168 -10.89 3.65 -13.55
CA TRP A 168 -9.85 4.16 -14.44
C TRP A 168 -10.29 4.30 -15.91
N ARG A 169 -11.57 4.00 -16.24
CA ARG A 169 -12.09 3.97 -17.61
C ARG A 169 -11.97 5.31 -18.36
N GLU A 170 -12.01 6.42 -17.65
CA GLU A 170 -11.88 7.76 -18.22
C GLU A 170 -10.43 8.25 -18.27
N ARG A 171 -9.51 7.55 -17.60
CA ARG A 171 -8.11 7.95 -17.41
C ARG A 171 -7.12 7.04 -18.15
N MET A 172 -7.60 5.95 -18.71
CA MET A 172 -6.80 4.91 -19.34
C MET A 172 -7.48 4.41 -20.60
N ALA A 173 -6.84 4.47 -21.75
CA ALA A 173 -7.36 3.94 -22.99
C ALA A 173 -7.23 2.41 -23.05
N GLU A 174 -8.03 1.76 -23.91
CA GLU A 174 -7.94 0.32 -24.15
C GLU A 174 -6.56 -0.03 -24.72
N GLY A 175 -5.88 -1.00 -24.09
CA GLY A 175 -4.52 -1.41 -24.45
C GLY A 175 -3.40 -0.57 -23.83
N GLU A 176 -3.71 0.46 -23.08
CA GLU A 176 -2.70 1.16 -22.28
C GLU A 176 -2.35 0.39 -21.01
N SER A 177 -1.12 0.57 -20.56
CA SER A 177 -0.64 0.07 -19.28
C SER A 177 -0.13 1.19 -18.40
N CYS A 178 -0.25 1.07 -17.11
CA CYS A 178 0.29 2.05 -16.18
C CYS A 178 0.85 1.41 -14.92
N ARG A 179 1.61 2.19 -14.16
CA ARG A 179 2.12 1.79 -12.86
C ARG A 179 1.38 2.55 -11.78
N LEU A 180 0.68 1.83 -10.91
CA LEU A 180 -0.05 2.31 -9.74
C LEU A 180 0.54 1.77 -8.44
N ASP A 181 1.22 0.62 -8.51
CA ASP A 181 1.87 0.01 -7.38
C ASP A 181 3.35 0.39 -7.33
N TYR A 182 3.82 0.68 -6.13
CA TYR A 182 5.17 1.18 -5.92
C TYR A 182 5.81 0.58 -4.67
N ILE A 183 7.13 0.71 -4.62
CA ILE A 183 7.96 0.53 -3.43
C ILE A 183 8.76 1.82 -3.25
N PHE A 184 8.47 2.56 -2.20
CA PHE A 184 9.18 3.79 -1.82
C PHE A 184 10.01 3.59 -0.56
N SER A 185 11.13 4.33 -0.46
CA SER A 185 12.01 4.37 0.72
C SER A 185 12.56 5.77 0.96
#